data_cd58880b5c40fe29bbd5a5d17bec44a0
#
_entry.id   cd58880b5c40fe29bbd5a5d17bec44a0
#
_cell.length_a   1.000
_cell.length_b   1.000
_cell.length_c   1.000
_cell.angle_alpha   90.00
_cell.angle_beta   90.00
_cell.angle_gamma   90.00
#
_symmetry.space_group_name_H-M   'P 1'
#
loop_
_entity.id
_entity.type
_entity.pdbx_description
1 polymer ?
#
loop_
_entity_poly.entity_id
_entity_poly.type
_entity_poly.pdbx_seq_one_letter_code
_entity_poly.pdbx_strand_id
1 'polypeptide(L)'
;MGSVCTRACKFCSVDTGNPKGWLDNDEPMNTARAVQTMGLKYVVLTSVNRDDLPDGGAQHFANTVKLIKELNPKTAVEALTPDFKGLKSSINTLVNCGLGVFAQNIETVERLTHQVRDIRAGYQQTLDVLAEAKKINPNALTKTSIIVGLGETDSEIEETMDDLIKHNVDILTIGQYLRPTLNHHPIERWVTPEEFEKYRQVGLKKGFLEVMSGPMVRSSYRAERALEKNNAGL
;
A
#
# COMPACT_ATOMS: atom_id res chain seq x y z
N MET A 1 -14.90 3.49 -4.90
CA MET A 1 -15.34 3.21 -3.50
C MET A 1 -15.58 4.48 -2.69
N GLY A 2 -15.58 5.63 -3.38
CA GLY A 2 -15.79 6.94 -2.78
C GLY A 2 -14.57 7.52 -2.08
N SER A 3 -14.71 8.74 -1.53
CA SER A 3 -13.66 9.53 -0.90
C SER A 3 -13.67 9.49 0.64
N VAL A 4 -14.68 8.85 1.25
CA VAL A 4 -14.83 8.80 2.71
C VAL A 4 -14.25 7.50 3.26
N CYS A 5 -13.24 7.62 4.14
CA CYS A 5 -12.60 6.50 4.81
C CYS A 5 -13.33 6.17 6.11
N THR A 6 -13.49 4.88 6.41
CA THR A 6 -14.06 4.46 7.72
C THR A 6 -13.06 4.57 8.87
N ARG A 7 -11.78 4.88 8.59
CA ARG A 7 -10.69 4.96 9.59
C ARG A 7 -10.11 6.37 9.67
N ALA A 8 -9.66 6.74 10.87
CA ALA A 8 -9.17 8.07 11.22
C ALA A 8 -7.67 8.07 11.59
N CYS A 9 -6.81 7.76 10.63
CA CYS A 9 -5.36 7.80 10.85
C CYS A 9 -4.88 9.26 10.99
N LYS A 10 -4.10 9.56 12.03
CA LYS A 10 -3.69 10.94 12.37
C LYS A 10 -2.68 11.56 11.40
N PHE A 11 -2.15 10.81 10.46
CA PHE A 11 -1.26 11.32 9.41
C PHE A 11 -2.00 11.62 8.09
N CYS A 12 -3.27 11.18 7.96
CA CYS A 12 -3.99 11.16 6.70
C CYS A 12 -5.08 12.24 6.64
N SER A 13 -5.14 12.99 5.54
CA SER A 13 -6.12 14.07 5.33
C SER A 13 -7.41 13.63 4.61
N VAL A 14 -7.61 12.33 4.43
CA VAL A 14 -8.83 11.80 3.82
C VAL A 14 -10.02 12.00 4.77
N ASP A 15 -11.17 12.41 4.24
CA ASP A 15 -12.39 12.59 5.01
C ASP A 15 -12.80 11.28 5.69
N THR A 16 -13.14 11.37 6.97
CA THR A 16 -13.51 10.21 7.81
C THR A 16 -15.01 10.18 8.08
N GLY A 17 -15.61 9.01 7.89
CA GLY A 17 -17.04 8.82 8.13
C GLY A 17 -17.52 7.41 7.78
N ASN A 18 -18.82 7.24 7.73
CA ASN A 18 -19.43 5.97 7.31
C ASN A 18 -20.19 6.15 5.99
N PRO A 19 -19.70 5.60 4.88
CA PRO A 19 -20.38 5.64 3.58
C PRO A 19 -21.67 4.81 3.50
N LYS A 20 -22.00 4.04 4.56
CA LYS A 20 -23.24 3.25 4.66
C LYS A 20 -23.46 2.29 3.49
N GLY A 21 -22.40 1.62 3.07
CA GLY A 21 -22.44 0.62 1.99
C GLY A 21 -22.48 1.21 0.57
N TRP A 22 -22.47 2.55 0.41
CA TRP A 22 -22.49 3.15 -0.92
C TRP A 22 -21.28 2.74 -1.76
N LEU A 23 -21.54 2.36 -3.01
CA LEU A 23 -20.53 2.06 -4.04
C LEU A 23 -20.99 2.66 -5.37
N ASP A 24 -20.07 3.18 -6.16
CA ASP A 24 -20.29 3.52 -7.56
C ASP A 24 -20.12 2.27 -8.42
N ASN A 25 -21.23 1.73 -8.92
CA ASN A 25 -21.21 0.51 -9.73
C ASN A 25 -20.53 0.70 -11.10
N ASP A 26 -20.43 1.92 -11.60
CA ASP A 26 -19.79 2.26 -12.87
C ASP A 26 -18.30 2.55 -12.71
N GLU A 27 -17.80 2.75 -11.48
CA GLU A 27 -16.38 3.06 -11.19
C GLU A 27 -15.42 2.03 -11.81
N PRO A 28 -15.65 0.71 -11.75
CA PRO A 28 -14.75 -0.27 -12.36
C PRO A 28 -14.57 -0.08 -13.87
N MET A 29 -15.66 0.11 -14.60
CA MET A 29 -15.63 0.32 -16.05
C MET A 29 -15.04 1.70 -16.41
N ASN A 30 -15.43 2.75 -15.67
CA ASN A 30 -14.93 4.09 -15.90
C ASN A 30 -13.41 4.17 -15.65
N THR A 31 -12.91 3.49 -14.61
CA THR A 31 -11.47 3.38 -14.33
C THR A 31 -10.74 2.66 -15.46
N ALA A 32 -11.27 1.52 -15.94
CA ALA A 32 -10.67 0.76 -17.03
C ALA A 32 -10.58 1.56 -18.34
N ARG A 33 -11.61 2.35 -18.66
CA ARG A 33 -11.63 3.26 -19.81
C ARG A 33 -10.64 4.42 -19.64
N ALA A 34 -10.51 4.97 -18.43
CA ALA A 34 -9.54 6.02 -18.16
C ALA A 34 -8.10 5.51 -18.39
N VAL A 35 -7.76 4.32 -17.88
CA VAL A 35 -6.47 3.66 -18.12
C VAL A 35 -6.21 3.48 -19.62
N GLN A 36 -7.24 3.05 -20.39
CA GLN A 36 -7.16 2.88 -21.85
C GLN A 36 -6.91 4.21 -22.56
N THR A 37 -7.68 5.24 -22.22
CA THR A 37 -7.55 6.57 -22.82
C THR A 37 -6.18 7.19 -22.57
N MET A 38 -5.63 6.97 -21.36
CA MET A 38 -4.30 7.45 -20.98
C MET A 38 -3.15 6.59 -21.57
N GLY A 39 -3.43 5.41 -22.11
CA GLY A 39 -2.43 4.50 -22.68
C GLY A 39 -1.40 4.01 -21.67
N LEU A 40 -1.82 3.78 -20.41
CA LEU A 40 -0.90 3.44 -19.32
C LEU A 40 -0.35 2.03 -19.47
N LYS A 41 0.97 1.89 -19.30
CA LYS A 41 1.65 0.59 -19.20
C LYS A 41 1.64 0.04 -17.76
N TYR A 42 1.56 0.93 -16.79
CA TYR A 42 1.49 0.62 -15.36
C TYR A 42 0.48 1.53 -14.68
N VAL A 43 -0.31 1.00 -13.77
CA VAL A 43 -1.25 1.78 -12.96
C VAL A 43 -1.21 1.32 -11.51
N VAL A 44 -1.19 2.29 -10.60
CA VAL A 44 -1.39 2.06 -9.17
C VAL A 44 -2.80 2.47 -8.81
N LEU A 45 -3.58 1.52 -8.35
CA LEU A 45 -4.91 1.77 -7.79
C LEU A 45 -4.81 1.85 -6.28
N THR A 46 -5.52 2.81 -5.69
CA THR A 46 -5.63 2.92 -4.23
C THR A 46 -7.08 3.15 -3.82
N SER A 47 -7.41 2.81 -2.59
CA SER A 47 -8.73 3.06 -2.03
C SER A 47 -8.67 3.47 -0.57
N VAL A 48 -9.76 4.03 -0.09
CA VAL A 48 -10.03 4.23 1.34
C VAL A 48 -10.37 2.91 2.02
N ASN A 49 -10.29 2.85 3.36
CA ASN A 49 -10.85 1.73 4.11
C ASN A 49 -12.37 1.77 4.10
N ARG A 50 -12.99 0.63 3.89
CA ARG A 50 -14.44 0.44 3.79
C ARG A 50 -14.91 -0.65 4.77
N ASP A 51 -14.66 -0.41 6.07
CA ASP A 51 -15.09 -1.32 7.15
C ASP A 51 -16.62 -1.47 7.25
N ASP A 52 -17.37 -0.63 6.56
CA ASP A 52 -18.82 -0.69 6.38
C ASP A 52 -19.27 -1.76 5.38
N LEU A 53 -18.36 -2.27 4.55
CA LEU A 53 -18.62 -3.38 3.62
C LEU A 53 -18.20 -4.73 4.23
N PRO A 54 -18.96 -5.80 4.01
CA PRO A 54 -18.64 -7.12 4.58
C PRO A 54 -17.27 -7.65 4.19
N ASP A 55 -16.84 -7.39 2.94
CA ASP A 55 -15.57 -7.82 2.38
C ASP A 55 -14.50 -6.71 2.38
N GLY A 56 -14.78 -5.55 2.99
CA GLY A 56 -13.91 -4.38 2.97
C GLY A 56 -13.74 -3.75 1.58
N GLY A 57 -14.61 -4.08 0.61
CA GLY A 57 -14.56 -3.62 -0.78
C GLY A 57 -13.67 -4.46 -1.71
N ALA A 58 -13.23 -5.64 -1.27
CA ALA A 58 -12.32 -6.49 -2.04
C ALA A 58 -12.90 -6.89 -3.40
N GLN A 59 -14.19 -7.24 -3.47
CA GLN A 59 -14.84 -7.62 -4.74
C GLN A 59 -14.92 -6.45 -5.72
N HIS A 60 -15.25 -5.25 -5.23
CA HIS A 60 -15.32 -4.05 -6.07
C HIS A 60 -13.94 -3.69 -6.63
N PHE A 61 -12.91 -3.79 -5.79
CA PHE A 61 -11.52 -3.57 -6.21
C PHE A 61 -11.07 -4.61 -7.24
N ALA A 62 -11.35 -5.90 -7.00
CA ALA A 62 -11.04 -6.97 -7.93
C ALA A 62 -11.75 -6.84 -9.28
N ASN A 63 -13.01 -6.39 -9.30
CA ASN A 63 -13.75 -6.09 -10.53
C ASN A 63 -13.08 -4.98 -11.33
N THR A 64 -12.58 -3.94 -10.63
CA THR A 64 -11.83 -2.85 -11.27
C THR A 64 -10.56 -3.36 -11.94
N VAL A 65 -9.76 -4.18 -11.24
CA VAL A 65 -8.55 -4.78 -11.81
C VAL A 65 -8.86 -5.66 -13.01
N LYS A 66 -9.88 -6.53 -12.92
CA LYS A 66 -10.29 -7.42 -14.02
C LYS A 66 -10.68 -6.63 -15.28
N LEU A 67 -11.52 -5.60 -15.14
CA LEU A 67 -11.92 -4.77 -16.26
C LEU A 67 -10.75 -3.99 -16.87
N ILE A 68 -9.80 -3.53 -16.05
CA ILE A 68 -8.55 -2.93 -16.58
C ILE A 68 -7.81 -3.97 -17.42
N LYS A 69 -7.62 -5.20 -16.93
CA LYS A 69 -6.91 -6.26 -17.66
C LYS A 69 -7.63 -6.70 -18.92
N GLU A 70 -8.96 -6.71 -18.94
CA GLU A 70 -9.77 -7.01 -20.12
C GLU A 70 -9.64 -5.96 -21.21
N LEU A 71 -9.75 -4.67 -20.86
CA LEU A 71 -9.63 -3.57 -21.83
C LEU A 71 -8.17 -3.24 -22.18
N ASN A 72 -7.23 -3.50 -21.27
CA ASN A 72 -5.83 -3.13 -21.36
C ASN A 72 -4.93 -4.31 -20.97
N PRO A 73 -4.87 -5.41 -21.75
CA PRO A 73 -4.22 -6.66 -21.34
C PRO A 73 -2.72 -6.52 -21.06
N LYS A 74 -2.06 -5.52 -21.63
CA LYS A 74 -0.64 -5.24 -21.43
C LYS A 74 -0.34 -4.31 -20.24
N THR A 75 -1.37 -3.71 -19.63
CA THR A 75 -1.18 -2.83 -18.48
C THR A 75 -0.95 -3.66 -17.22
N ALA A 76 0.15 -3.41 -16.54
CA ALA A 76 0.37 -3.98 -15.21
C ALA A 76 -0.39 -3.17 -14.15
N VAL A 77 -0.95 -3.88 -13.17
CA VAL A 77 -1.76 -3.26 -12.12
C VAL A 77 -1.14 -3.56 -10.75
N GLU A 78 -0.85 -2.49 -10.03
CA GLU A 78 -0.55 -2.52 -8.60
C GLU A 78 -1.80 -2.10 -7.82
N ALA A 79 -2.13 -2.84 -6.77
CA ALA A 79 -3.24 -2.53 -5.88
C ALA A 79 -2.72 -2.16 -4.49
N LEU A 80 -2.79 -0.87 -4.11
CA LEU A 80 -2.59 -0.43 -2.74
C LEU A 80 -3.91 -0.56 -1.98
N THR A 81 -3.99 -1.54 -1.11
CA THR A 81 -5.23 -2.06 -0.54
C THR A 81 -5.43 -1.67 0.91
N PRO A 82 -6.68 -1.67 1.41
CA PRO A 82 -6.97 -1.83 2.83
C PRO A 82 -6.45 -3.18 3.35
N ASP A 83 -6.43 -3.32 4.67
CA ASP A 83 -6.08 -4.59 5.32
C ASP A 83 -7.23 -5.62 5.35
N PHE A 84 -8.41 -5.26 4.87
CA PHE A 84 -9.62 -6.10 4.87
C PHE A 84 -9.90 -6.77 6.22
N LYS A 85 -9.50 -6.16 7.35
CA LYS A 85 -9.58 -6.73 8.70
C LYS A 85 -8.90 -8.11 8.82
N GLY A 86 -7.92 -8.40 7.96
CA GLY A 86 -7.26 -9.70 7.89
C GLY A 86 -8.11 -10.84 7.28
N LEU A 87 -9.25 -10.53 6.64
CA LEU A 87 -10.13 -11.54 6.02
C LEU A 87 -9.43 -12.23 4.85
N LYS A 88 -9.07 -13.49 5.03
CA LYS A 88 -8.38 -14.29 4.01
C LYS A 88 -9.16 -14.42 2.69
N SER A 89 -10.50 -14.49 2.75
CA SER A 89 -11.36 -14.52 1.57
C SER A 89 -11.23 -13.25 0.73
N SER A 90 -11.17 -12.09 1.37
CA SER A 90 -11.00 -10.80 0.70
C SER A 90 -9.61 -10.66 0.09
N ILE A 91 -8.55 -11.06 0.81
CA ILE A 91 -7.19 -11.10 0.30
C ILE A 91 -7.12 -12.03 -0.93
N ASN A 92 -7.67 -13.24 -0.83
CA ASN A 92 -7.71 -14.21 -1.92
C ASN A 92 -8.44 -13.68 -3.17
N THR A 93 -9.58 -13.02 -2.98
CA THR A 93 -10.36 -12.41 -4.08
C THR A 93 -9.50 -11.42 -4.86
N LEU A 94 -8.74 -10.59 -4.16
CA LEU A 94 -7.94 -9.56 -4.80
C LEU A 94 -6.64 -10.11 -5.40
N VAL A 95 -5.93 -10.99 -4.69
CA VAL A 95 -4.66 -11.56 -5.18
C VAL A 95 -4.86 -12.34 -6.49
N ASN A 96 -6.02 -12.99 -6.66
CA ASN A 96 -6.34 -13.78 -7.84
C ASN A 96 -7.09 -13.01 -8.95
N CYS A 97 -7.20 -11.67 -8.86
CA CYS A 97 -7.89 -10.89 -9.88
C CYS A 97 -7.01 -10.49 -11.08
N GLY A 98 -5.72 -10.86 -11.09
CA GLY A 98 -4.79 -10.57 -12.18
C GLY A 98 -3.87 -9.37 -11.91
N LEU A 99 -3.70 -8.94 -10.65
CA LEU A 99 -2.73 -7.92 -10.30
C LEU A 99 -1.28 -8.46 -10.31
N GLY A 100 -0.32 -7.59 -10.61
CA GLY A 100 1.11 -7.90 -10.56
C GLY A 100 1.75 -7.58 -9.20
N VAL A 101 1.22 -6.57 -8.50
CA VAL A 101 1.73 -6.12 -7.20
C VAL A 101 0.59 -5.94 -6.20
N PHE A 102 0.67 -6.65 -5.09
CA PHE A 102 -0.20 -6.47 -3.93
C PHE A 102 0.49 -5.56 -2.91
N ALA A 103 -0.04 -4.38 -2.69
CA ALA A 103 0.54 -3.40 -1.77
C ALA A 103 -0.39 -3.13 -0.58
N GLN A 104 0.17 -3.09 0.62
CA GLN A 104 -0.51 -2.66 1.83
C GLN A 104 0.50 -2.01 2.78
N ASN A 105 0.27 -0.75 3.11
CA ASN A 105 1.24 0.03 3.86
C ASN A 105 1.24 -0.30 5.34
N ILE A 106 2.44 -0.51 5.90
CA ILE A 106 2.65 -0.63 7.35
C ILE A 106 2.66 0.75 8.01
N GLU A 107 2.97 1.79 7.25
CA GLU A 107 2.98 3.22 7.56
C GLU A 107 4.04 3.65 8.57
N THR A 108 4.21 2.94 9.68
CA THR A 108 5.15 3.30 10.75
C THR A 108 5.62 2.06 11.51
N VAL A 109 6.54 2.25 12.45
CA VAL A 109 7.08 1.21 13.33
C VAL A 109 6.03 0.74 14.35
N GLU A 110 6.23 -0.45 14.94
CA GLU A 110 5.26 -1.09 15.83
C GLU A 110 4.81 -0.17 16.97
N ARG A 111 5.76 0.43 17.71
CA ARG A 111 5.49 1.32 18.86
C ARG A 111 4.58 2.50 18.53
N LEU A 112 4.71 3.05 17.33
CA LEU A 112 3.95 4.24 16.90
C LEU A 112 2.62 3.91 16.24
N THR A 113 2.35 2.64 15.91
CA THR A 113 1.18 2.23 15.12
C THR A 113 -0.12 2.84 15.68
N HIS A 114 -0.44 2.62 16.95
CA HIS A 114 -1.69 3.15 17.53
C HIS A 114 -1.63 4.62 17.95
N GLN A 115 -0.46 5.26 17.85
CA GLN A 115 -0.33 6.69 18.04
C GLN A 115 -0.70 7.48 16.78
N VAL A 116 -0.43 6.91 15.59
CA VAL A 116 -0.59 7.61 14.30
C VAL A 116 -1.60 6.96 13.36
N ARG A 117 -1.84 5.64 13.47
CA ARG A 117 -2.87 4.92 12.69
C ARG A 117 -4.18 4.81 13.47
N ASP A 118 -5.27 4.55 12.75
CA ASP A 118 -6.56 4.17 13.38
C ASP A 118 -6.40 2.91 14.25
N ILE A 119 -7.12 2.83 15.35
CA ILE A 119 -7.02 1.71 16.32
C ILE A 119 -7.28 0.33 15.68
N ARG A 120 -8.00 0.27 14.56
CA ARG A 120 -8.29 -0.96 13.81
C ARG A 120 -7.16 -1.36 12.85
N ALA A 121 -6.17 -0.49 12.65
CA ALA A 121 -5.01 -0.76 11.80
C ALA A 121 -3.86 -1.28 12.66
N GLY A 122 -3.61 -2.60 12.61
CA GLY A 122 -2.56 -3.26 13.39
C GLY A 122 -1.25 -3.40 12.62
N TYR A 123 -0.12 -3.34 13.34
CA TYR A 123 1.20 -3.62 12.80
C TYR A 123 1.29 -5.09 12.34
N GLN A 124 1.07 -6.03 13.27
CA GLN A 124 1.08 -7.46 12.95
C GLN A 124 0.03 -7.82 11.89
N GLN A 125 -1.17 -7.22 11.92
CA GLN A 125 -2.19 -7.44 10.91
C GLN A 125 -1.71 -7.07 9.51
N THR A 126 -0.94 -5.99 9.35
CA THR A 126 -0.34 -5.61 8.05
C THR A 126 0.66 -6.68 7.59
N LEU A 127 1.54 -7.14 8.47
CA LEU A 127 2.50 -8.21 8.16
C LEU A 127 1.79 -9.50 7.73
N ASP A 128 0.75 -9.91 8.48
CA ASP A 128 -0.03 -11.12 8.20
C ASP A 128 -0.76 -11.03 6.85
N VAL A 129 -1.33 -9.86 6.51
CA VAL A 129 -2.00 -9.62 5.22
C VAL A 129 -1.03 -9.74 4.05
N LEU A 130 0.16 -9.16 4.16
CA LEU A 130 1.21 -9.26 3.13
C LEU A 130 1.71 -10.70 2.98
N ALA A 131 1.98 -11.39 4.10
CA ALA A 131 2.39 -12.79 4.08
C ALA A 131 1.31 -13.72 3.49
N GLU A 132 0.03 -13.50 3.82
CA GLU A 132 -1.07 -14.28 3.25
C GLU A 132 -1.21 -14.02 1.75
N ALA A 133 -1.07 -12.78 1.28
CA ALA A 133 -1.07 -12.45 -0.14
C ALA A 133 0.05 -13.19 -0.89
N LYS A 134 1.28 -13.18 -0.35
CA LYS A 134 2.43 -13.89 -0.92
C LYS A 134 2.24 -15.40 -0.93
N LYS A 135 1.63 -15.95 0.11
CA LYS A 135 1.30 -17.38 0.21
C LYS A 135 0.28 -17.81 -0.84
N ILE A 136 -0.77 -16.98 -1.08
CA ILE A 136 -1.81 -17.26 -2.08
C ILE A 136 -1.24 -17.24 -3.49
N ASN A 137 -0.43 -16.24 -3.81
CA ASN A 137 0.23 -16.12 -5.11
C ASN A 137 1.73 -15.77 -4.95
N PRO A 138 2.61 -16.77 -4.91
CA PRO A 138 4.06 -16.54 -4.78
C PRO A 138 4.68 -15.72 -5.91
N ASN A 139 4.04 -15.65 -7.07
CA ASN A 139 4.51 -14.89 -8.24
C ASN A 139 4.12 -13.40 -8.17
N ALA A 140 3.09 -13.03 -7.41
CA ALA A 140 2.76 -11.64 -7.20
C ALA A 140 3.81 -10.99 -6.29
N LEU A 141 4.23 -9.78 -6.65
CA LEU A 141 5.10 -8.98 -5.78
C LEU A 141 4.28 -8.40 -4.63
N THR A 142 4.88 -8.40 -3.43
CA THR A 142 4.32 -7.73 -2.26
C THR A 142 5.08 -6.44 -1.98
N LYS A 143 4.35 -5.39 -1.61
CA LYS A 143 4.91 -4.06 -1.40
C LYS A 143 4.33 -3.38 -0.17
N THR A 144 5.16 -2.62 0.51
CA THR A 144 4.74 -1.79 1.65
C THR A 144 5.43 -0.43 1.64
N SER A 145 4.96 0.47 2.50
CA SER A 145 5.52 1.80 2.68
C SER A 145 5.66 2.15 4.16
N ILE A 146 6.76 2.84 4.49
CA ILE A 146 6.98 3.48 5.78
C ILE A 146 7.07 4.99 5.54
N ILE A 147 6.37 5.78 6.36
CA ILE A 147 6.55 7.22 6.44
C ILE A 147 7.37 7.53 7.69
N VAL A 148 8.45 8.29 7.52
CA VAL A 148 9.42 8.62 8.57
C VAL A 148 9.29 10.07 9.00
N GLY A 149 9.76 10.38 10.23
CA GLY A 149 9.62 11.70 10.85
C GLY A 149 8.40 11.79 11.79
N LEU A 150 7.89 10.65 12.25
CA LEU A 150 6.77 10.53 13.20
C LEU A 150 7.25 10.28 14.65
N GLY A 151 8.57 10.19 14.88
CA GLY A 151 9.18 9.94 16.19
C GLY A 151 9.77 8.53 16.35
N GLU A 152 9.92 7.81 15.25
CA GLU A 152 10.65 6.54 15.19
C GLU A 152 12.16 6.73 15.33
N THR A 153 12.85 5.70 15.79
CA THR A 153 14.31 5.60 15.81
C THR A 153 14.82 4.79 14.61
N ASP A 154 16.10 4.94 14.25
CA ASP A 154 16.74 4.16 13.20
C ASP A 154 16.66 2.64 13.50
N SER A 155 16.86 2.24 14.76
CA SER A 155 16.75 0.85 15.19
C SER A 155 15.35 0.27 14.92
N GLU A 156 14.29 1.02 15.25
CA GLU A 156 12.91 0.58 15.01
C GLU A 156 12.58 0.45 13.51
N ILE A 157 13.15 1.32 12.67
CA ILE A 157 13.03 1.20 11.21
C ILE A 157 13.71 -0.08 10.73
N GLU A 158 14.92 -0.36 11.21
CA GLU A 158 15.68 -1.56 10.85
C GLU A 158 15.00 -2.85 11.35
N GLU A 159 14.42 -2.86 12.54
CA GLU A 159 13.60 -3.96 13.09
C GLU A 159 12.34 -4.17 12.25
N THR A 160 11.66 -3.08 11.84
CA THR A 160 10.50 -3.15 10.94
C THR A 160 10.90 -3.76 9.58
N MET A 161 12.07 -3.42 9.04
CA MET A 161 12.58 -4.04 7.81
C MET A 161 12.82 -5.55 8.00
N ASP A 162 13.36 -5.97 9.15
CA ASP A 162 13.56 -7.39 9.44
C ASP A 162 12.25 -8.16 9.53
N ASP A 163 11.24 -7.56 10.14
CA ASP A 163 9.90 -8.16 10.22
C ASP A 163 9.25 -8.27 8.83
N LEU A 164 9.39 -7.27 8.00
CA LEU A 164 8.89 -7.29 6.62
C LEU A 164 9.57 -8.40 5.79
N ILE A 165 10.90 -8.57 5.90
CA ILE A 165 11.64 -9.64 5.22
C ILE A 165 11.18 -11.02 5.71
N LYS A 166 11.00 -11.22 7.03
CA LYS A 166 10.45 -12.48 7.59
C LYS A 166 9.07 -12.82 7.02
N HIS A 167 8.29 -11.80 6.63
CA HIS A 167 6.96 -11.96 6.03
C HIS A 167 6.98 -11.95 4.48
N ASN A 168 8.17 -12.11 3.87
CA ASN A 168 8.39 -12.20 2.43
C ASN A 168 7.88 -10.99 1.64
N VAL A 169 8.10 -9.78 2.17
CA VAL A 169 7.80 -8.54 1.46
C VAL A 169 8.93 -8.22 0.49
N ASP A 170 8.58 -8.02 -0.78
CA ASP A 170 9.55 -7.83 -1.87
C ASP A 170 10.03 -6.37 -2.00
N ILE A 171 9.14 -5.40 -1.84
CA ILE A 171 9.38 -3.99 -2.16
C ILE A 171 9.05 -3.10 -0.97
N LEU A 172 9.97 -2.20 -0.65
CA LEU A 172 9.79 -1.19 0.40
C LEU A 172 9.91 0.22 -0.17
N THR A 173 8.98 1.10 0.19
CA THR A 173 9.13 2.54 -0.03
C THR A 173 9.24 3.28 1.30
N ILE A 174 10.11 4.31 1.37
CA ILE A 174 10.33 5.12 2.56
C ILE A 174 10.27 6.59 2.17
N GLY A 175 9.33 7.33 2.75
CA GLY A 175 9.12 8.74 2.46
C GLY A 175 8.99 9.60 3.72
N GLN A 176 9.30 10.91 3.60
CA GLN A 176 9.10 11.85 4.71
C GLN A 176 7.62 12.08 4.98
N TYR A 177 7.22 12.03 6.23
CA TYR A 177 5.92 12.52 6.67
C TYR A 177 5.81 14.02 6.43
N LEU A 178 4.77 14.44 5.73
CA LEU A 178 4.41 15.84 5.52
C LEU A 178 3.06 16.09 6.19
N ARG A 179 3.05 16.89 7.23
CA ARG A 179 1.87 17.17 8.04
C ARG A 179 0.81 17.92 7.22
N PRO A 180 -0.40 17.36 7.02
CA PRO A 180 -1.40 18.02 6.19
C PRO A 180 -1.96 19.32 6.82
N THR A 181 -2.30 19.28 8.11
CA THR A 181 -2.78 20.44 8.88
C THR A 181 -2.32 20.35 10.34
N LEU A 182 -2.50 21.43 11.10
CA LEU A 182 -2.14 21.45 12.53
C LEU A 182 -2.93 20.45 13.42
N ASN A 183 -4.03 19.90 12.90
CA ASN A 183 -4.83 18.87 13.60
C ASN A 183 -4.28 17.45 13.44
N HIS A 184 -3.32 17.24 12.52
CA HIS A 184 -2.67 15.96 12.29
C HIS A 184 -1.45 15.78 13.21
N HIS A 185 -0.91 14.56 13.24
CA HIS A 185 0.30 14.24 14.01
C HIS A 185 1.42 15.25 13.67
N PRO A 186 2.18 15.77 14.65
CA PRO A 186 3.29 16.68 14.37
C PRO A 186 4.40 15.99 13.57
N ILE A 187 5.22 16.78 12.88
CA ILE A 187 6.49 16.30 12.35
C ILE A 187 7.48 16.33 13.51
N GLU A 188 7.98 15.15 13.91
CA GLU A 188 8.94 15.04 15.02
C GLU A 188 10.38 15.33 14.56
N ARG A 189 10.70 14.98 13.31
CA ARG A 189 11.99 15.33 12.70
C ARG A 189 11.92 15.36 11.17
N TRP A 190 12.86 16.06 10.57
CA TRP A 190 13.15 16.02 9.14
C TRP A 190 14.32 15.06 8.91
N VAL A 191 14.08 14.03 8.12
CA VAL A 191 15.10 13.03 7.74
C VAL A 191 15.92 13.58 6.59
N THR A 192 17.24 13.49 6.68
CA THR A 192 18.14 14.01 5.65
C THR A 192 18.21 13.09 4.44
N PRO A 193 18.59 13.60 3.25
CA PRO A 193 18.79 12.77 2.06
C PRO A 193 19.80 11.62 2.30
N GLU A 194 20.84 11.86 3.10
CA GLU A 194 21.86 10.88 3.44
C GLU A 194 21.30 9.75 4.30
N GLU A 195 20.42 10.05 5.24
CA GLU A 195 19.70 9.05 6.04
C GLU A 195 18.77 8.22 5.18
N PHE A 196 18.05 8.83 4.23
CA PHE A 196 17.22 8.10 3.27
C PHE A 196 18.06 7.12 2.42
N GLU A 197 19.25 7.53 1.96
CA GLU A 197 20.15 6.64 1.23
C GLU A 197 20.68 5.52 2.13
N LYS A 198 20.98 5.79 3.42
CA LYS A 198 21.34 4.77 4.41
C LYS A 198 20.22 3.71 4.53
N TYR A 199 18.96 4.14 4.71
CA TYR A 199 17.81 3.22 4.78
C TYR A 199 17.69 2.37 3.51
N ARG A 200 17.88 2.98 2.33
CA ARG A 200 17.87 2.23 1.07
C ARG A 200 18.94 1.13 1.05
N GLN A 201 20.17 1.45 1.42
CA GLN A 201 21.28 0.48 1.45
C GLN A 201 21.04 -0.62 2.47
N VAL A 202 20.55 -0.29 3.66
CA VAL A 202 20.23 -1.27 4.70
C VAL A 202 19.15 -2.23 4.22
N GLY A 203 18.05 -1.71 3.65
CA GLY A 203 16.96 -2.54 3.16
C GLY A 203 17.41 -3.50 2.03
N LEU A 204 18.19 -3.01 1.06
CA LEU A 204 18.74 -3.87 0.00
C LEU A 204 19.66 -4.97 0.56
N LYS A 205 20.48 -4.66 1.58
CA LYS A 205 21.33 -5.67 2.26
C LYS A 205 20.50 -6.70 3.04
N LYS A 206 19.34 -6.31 3.57
CA LYS A 206 18.42 -7.22 4.26
C LYS A 206 17.68 -8.18 3.31
N GLY A 207 17.63 -7.88 1.99
CA GLY A 207 17.10 -8.78 0.98
C GLY A 207 15.85 -8.29 0.25
N PHE A 208 15.41 -7.04 0.45
CA PHE A 208 14.35 -6.48 -0.42
C PHE A 208 14.82 -6.46 -1.88
N LEU A 209 13.93 -6.81 -2.79
CA LEU A 209 14.20 -6.75 -4.24
C LEU A 209 14.37 -5.29 -4.71
N GLU A 210 13.60 -4.37 -4.12
CA GLU A 210 13.71 -2.94 -4.39
C GLU A 210 13.42 -2.13 -3.12
N VAL A 211 14.20 -1.07 -2.90
CA VAL A 211 13.94 -0.08 -1.86
C VAL A 211 13.99 1.31 -2.49
N MET A 212 12.86 1.99 -2.49
CA MET A 212 12.78 3.40 -2.91
C MET A 212 12.70 4.26 -1.64
N SER A 213 13.68 5.10 -1.43
CA SER A 213 13.81 5.90 -0.21
C SER A 213 14.20 7.33 -0.54
N GLY A 214 13.47 8.31 -0.01
CA GLY A 214 13.74 9.72 -0.25
C GLY A 214 12.63 10.64 0.27
N PRO A 215 12.91 11.95 0.46
CA PRO A 215 11.96 12.89 1.06
C PRO A 215 10.61 12.96 0.34
N MET A 216 10.63 12.87 -0.99
CA MET A 216 9.43 13.00 -1.83
C MET A 216 8.88 11.63 -2.29
N VAL A 217 9.44 10.53 -1.79
CA VAL A 217 8.94 9.19 -2.12
C VAL A 217 7.55 8.98 -1.51
N ARG A 218 6.67 8.35 -2.26
CA ARG A 218 5.34 7.89 -1.86
C ARG A 218 5.18 6.44 -2.29
N SER A 219 4.18 5.75 -1.79
CA SER A 219 3.92 4.33 -2.11
C SER A 219 3.85 4.07 -3.63
N SER A 220 3.39 5.03 -4.43
CA SER A 220 3.32 4.92 -5.89
C SER A 220 4.55 5.46 -6.65
N TYR A 221 5.58 5.96 -5.94
CA TYR A 221 6.76 6.56 -6.59
C TYR A 221 7.53 5.53 -7.39
N ARG A 222 7.69 5.78 -8.71
CA ARG A 222 8.38 4.89 -9.67
C ARG A 222 7.98 3.43 -9.53
N ALA A 223 6.69 3.19 -9.32
CA ALA A 223 6.16 1.84 -9.09
C ALA A 223 6.40 0.91 -10.29
N GLU A 224 6.51 1.47 -11.52
CA GLU A 224 6.85 0.76 -12.75
C GLU A 224 8.21 0.03 -12.70
N ARG A 225 9.13 0.45 -11.83
CA ARG A 225 10.45 -0.21 -11.66
C ARG A 225 10.33 -1.66 -11.18
N ALA A 226 9.22 -2.02 -10.55
CA ALA A 226 8.94 -3.40 -10.19
C ALA A 226 8.91 -4.31 -11.43
N LEU A 227 8.44 -3.80 -12.57
CA LEU A 227 8.41 -4.53 -13.84
C LEU A 227 9.80 -4.73 -14.44
N GLU A 228 10.64 -3.69 -14.39
CA GLU A 228 11.97 -3.70 -15.02
C GLU A 228 12.91 -4.70 -14.36
N LYS A 229 12.83 -4.84 -13.02
CA LYS A 229 13.74 -5.70 -12.25
C LYS A 229 13.25 -7.13 -12.06
N ASN A 230 11.95 -7.34 -11.96
CA ASN A 230 11.38 -8.59 -11.47
C ASN A 230 10.43 -9.29 -12.44
N ASN A 231 10.28 -8.80 -13.66
CA ASN A 231 9.43 -9.41 -14.68
C ASN A 231 7.98 -9.64 -14.17
N ALA A 232 7.42 -8.69 -13.43
CA ALA A 232 6.12 -8.80 -12.78
C ALA A 232 4.97 -8.87 -13.78
N GLY A 233 4.94 -9.93 -14.57
CA GLY A 233 3.75 -10.37 -15.30
C GLY A 233 3.41 -9.56 -16.56
N LEU A 234 4.40 -9.05 -17.28
CA LEU A 234 4.23 -8.61 -18.67
C LEU A 234 4.57 -9.71 -19.68
#